data_e5aec36ceef1c77b0d822b940353847b
#
_entry.id   e5aec36ceef1c77b0d822b940353847b
#
_cell.length_a   1.000
_cell.length_b   1.000
_cell.length_c   1.000
_cell.angle_alpha   90.00
_cell.angle_beta   90.00
_cell.angle_gamma   90.00
#
_symmetry.space_group_name_H-M   'P 1'
#
loop_
_entity.id
_entity.type
_entity.pdbx_description
1 polymer ?
#
loop_
_entity_poly.entity_id
_entity_poly.type
_entity_poly.pdbx_seq_one_letter_code
_entity_poly.pdbx_strand_id
1 'polypeptide(L)'
;MGADVVGGIPHYEPAREFGEKSIYDTLELALKYDKLIDVHCDETDDPNSRFVELLNAVVLMEGYGEKTTASHTCSFGSADNSYAFRMMDLFKKSKMNFIACPTENAYLQGRQDTYPKRRGLTRVKEFMEAGINIAFAQDSINDPWYPMGNGNMMNILDNGIHLAQIMSPEEIEKDLDLITYNGARCMHIQDKYGLDASKDANFIVLDGDSSFDVIRNRAPVLASVRKGEYLFKRKPVEYEVALDLGIKY
;
A
#
# COMPACT_ATOMS: atom_id res chain seq x y z
N MET A 1 16.60 -18.66 11.78
CA MET A 1 16.62 -17.55 10.80
C MET A 1 15.87 -16.37 11.41
N GLY A 2 16.37 -15.13 11.20
CA GLY A 2 15.80 -13.91 11.80
C GLY A 2 14.77 -13.19 10.93
N ALA A 3 14.03 -13.89 10.04
CA ALA A 3 12.98 -13.27 9.24
C ALA A 3 11.75 -12.99 10.10
N ASP A 4 11.13 -11.82 9.89
CA ASP A 4 9.92 -11.39 10.59
C ASP A 4 8.64 -11.67 9.78
N VAL A 5 8.77 -11.88 8.48
CA VAL A 5 7.66 -12.08 7.54
C VAL A 5 7.94 -13.29 6.67
N VAL A 6 6.92 -14.08 6.39
CA VAL A 6 6.92 -15.18 5.40
C VAL A 6 6.08 -14.74 4.21
N GLY A 7 6.55 -14.98 2.99
CA GLY A 7 5.84 -14.60 1.78
C GLY A 7 6.03 -15.59 0.63
N GLY A 8 5.38 -15.27 -0.49
CA GLY A 8 5.46 -16.03 -1.73
C GLY A 8 4.84 -15.25 -2.89
N ILE A 9 4.95 -15.82 -4.09
CA ILE A 9 4.40 -15.24 -5.33
C ILE A 9 3.59 -16.32 -6.06
N PRO A 10 2.41 -16.69 -5.55
CA PRO A 10 1.67 -17.87 -6.03
C PRO A 10 1.27 -17.81 -7.51
N HIS A 11 1.03 -16.62 -8.04
CA HIS A 11 0.66 -16.44 -9.45
C HIS A 11 1.84 -16.59 -10.44
N TYR A 12 3.07 -16.62 -9.94
CA TYR A 12 4.28 -16.89 -10.73
C TYR A 12 4.67 -18.36 -10.77
N GLU A 13 4.02 -19.18 -9.95
CA GLU A 13 4.27 -20.62 -9.99
C GLU A 13 3.86 -21.21 -11.35
N PRO A 14 4.58 -22.24 -11.85
CA PRO A 14 4.36 -22.78 -13.19
C PRO A 14 3.01 -23.47 -13.39
N ALA A 15 2.30 -23.78 -12.32
CA ALA A 15 0.95 -24.34 -12.34
C ALA A 15 0.15 -23.82 -11.14
N ARG A 16 -1.17 -23.75 -11.30
CA ARG A 16 -2.08 -23.29 -10.25
C ARG A 16 -1.92 -24.06 -8.94
N GLU A 17 -1.78 -25.37 -9.04
CA GLU A 17 -1.63 -26.28 -7.90
C GLU A 17 -0.36 -25.96 -7.08
N PHE A 18 0.69 -25.49 -7.73
CA PHE A 18 1.92 -25.08 -7.04
C PHE A 18 1.75 -23.73 -6.36
N GLY A 19 1.01 -22.80 -6.97
CA GLY A 19 0.62 -21.56 -6.33
C GLY A 19 -0.26 -21.78 -5.11
N GLU A 20 -1.23 -22.68 -5.19
CA GLU A 20 -2.06 -23.07 -4.05
C GLU A 20 -1.21 -23.69 -2.94
N LYS A 21 -0.29 -24.61 -3.29
CA LYS A 21 0.66 -25.19 -2.33
C LYS A 21 1.54 -24.13 -1.67
N SER A 22 2.04 -23.15 -2.43
CA SER A 22 2.85 -22.03 -1.91
C SER A 22 2.11 -21.24 -0.81
N ILE A 23 0.80 -21.05 -0.95
CA ILE A 23 -0.03 -20.39 0.07
C ILE A 23 -0.10 -21.25 1.35
N TYR A 24 -0.35 -22.57 1.22
CA TYR A 24 -0.38 -23.46 2.38
C TYR A 24 0.98 -23.52 3.08
N ASP A 25 2.08 -23.65 2.33
CA ASP A 25 3.44 -23.67 2.89
C ASP A 25 3.77 -22.36 3.63
N THR A 26 3.34 -21.22 3.06
CA THR A 26 3.52 -19.89 3.68
C THR A 26 2.77 -19.82 5.02
N LEU A 27 1.52 -20.24 5.06
CA LEU A 27 0.73 -20.27 6.29
C LEU A 27 1.32 -21.20 7.34
N GLU A 28 1.72 -22.43 6.94
CA GLU A 28 2.34 -23.39 7.85
C GLU A 28 3.60 -22.83 8.51
N LEU A 29 4.48 -22.20 7.70
CA LEU A 29 5.69 -21.58 8.21
C LEU A 29 5.39 -20.39 9.14
N ALA A 30 4.42 -19.55 8.78
CA ALA A 30 4.03 -18.41 9.58
C ALA A 30 3.46 -18.84 10.95
N LEU A 31 2.58 -19.83 10.97
CA LEU A 31 2.03 -20.40 12.20
C LEU A 31 3.11 -21.05 13.06
N LYS A 32 4.00 -21.85 12.46
CA LYS A 32 5.06 -22.56 13.14
C LYS A 32 6.04 -21.63 13.84
N TYR A 33 6.35 -20.47 13.26
CA TYR A 33 7.37 -19.55 13.77
C TYR A 33 6.78 -18.23 14.30
N ASP A 34 5.46 -18.12 14.39
CA ASP A 34 4.73 -16.91 14.81
C ASP A 34 5.18 -15.67 14.00
N LYS A 35 5.07 -15.73 12.67
CA LYS A 35 5.53 -14.70 11.75
C LYS A 35 4.38 -14.03 11.03
N LEU A 36 4.58 -12.80 10.58
CA LEU A 36 3.66 -12.14 9.66
C LEU A 36 3.68 -12.83 8.30
N ILE A 37 2.62 -12.65 7.55
CA ILE A 37 2.51 -13.07 6.15
C ILE A 37 2.40 -11.83 5.26
N ASP A 38 3.21 -11.77 4.19
CA ASP A 38 3.02 -10.83 3.09
C ASP A 38 3.23 -11.57 1.76
N VAL A 39 2.16 -11.76 1.01
CA VAL A 39 2.15 -12.49 -0.26
C VAL A 39 1.99 -11.49 -1.40
N HIS A 40 2.91 -11.52 -2.38
CA HIS A 40 2.69 -10.87 -3.68
C HIS A 40 1.60 -11.64 -4.41
N CYS A 41 0.35 -11.21 -4.21
CA CYS A 41 -0.82 -11.99 -4.56
C CYS A 41 -1.51 -11.40 -5.78
N ASP A 42 -1.67 -12.23 -6.82
CA ASP A 42 -2.45 -11.85 -8.01
C ASP A 42 -1.96 -10.54 -8.68
N GLU A 43 -0.65 -10.33 -8.73
CA GLU A 43 -0.02 -9.22 -9.44
C GLU A 43 0.02 -9.50 -10.95
N THR A 44 -1.14 -9.60 -11.53
CA THR A 44 -1.33 -9.93 -12.95
C THR A 44 -2.60 -9.26 -13.48
N ASP A 45 -2.66 -9.12 -14.80
CA ASP A 45 -3.83 -8.62 -15.51
C ASP A 45 -4.96 -9.66 -15.68
N ASP A 46 -4.67 -10.94 -15.45
CA ASP A 46 -5.65 -12.02 -15.59
C ASP A 46 -6.67 -12.00 -14.43
N PRO A 47 -7.96 -11.69 -14.68
CA PRO A 47 -8.99 -11.67 -13.64
C PRO A 47 -9.32 -13.06 -13.07
N ASN A 48 -8.79 -14.14 -13.68
CA ASN A 48 -8.92 -15.49 -13.17
C ASN A 48 -7.80 -15.89 -12.20
N SER A 49 -6.75 -15.06 -12.07
CA SER A 49 -5.82 -15.20 -10.96
C SER A 49 -6.56 -14.80 -9.68
N ARG A 50 -6.86 -15.79 -8.83
CA ARG A 50 -7.71 -15.68 -7.64
C ARG A 50 -7.07 -16.33 -6.42
N PHE A 51 -5.75 -16.23 -6.31
CA PHE A 51 -5.02 -16.78 -5.16
C PHE A 51 -5.37 -16.03 -3.86
N VAL A 52 -5.78 -14.75 -3.97
CA VAL A 52 -6.29 -13.99 -2.82
C VAL A 52 -7.52 -14.63 -2.18
N GLU A 53 -8.35 -15.34 -2.96
CA GLU A 53 -9.50 -16.07 -2.42
C GLU A 53 -9.05 -17.24 -1.53
N LEU A 54 -8.07 -18.04 -1.97
CA LEU A 54 -7.51 -19.11 -1.17
C LEU A 54 -6.76 -18.57 0.06
N LEU A 55 -5.91 -17.56 -0.12
CA LEU A 55 -5.19 -16.92 0.99
C LEU A 55 -6.18 -16.45 2.07
N ASN A 56 -7.23 -15.72 1.66
CA ASN A 56 -8.25 -15.28 2.59
C ASN A 56 -8.96 -16.44 3.30
N ALA A 57 -9.30 -17.51 2.57
CA ALA A 57 -10.00 -18.65 3.16
C ALA A 57 -9.16 -19.34 4.24
N VAL A 58 -7.89 -19.62 3.97
CA VAL A 58 -7.02 -20.31 4.93
C VAL A 58 -6.71 -19.45 6.15
N VAL A 59 -6.43 -18.15 5.99
CA VAL A 59 -6.16 -17.27 7.13
C VAL A 59 -7.42 -16.95 7.94
N LEU A 60 -8.59 -16.95 7.31
CA LEU A 60 -9.88 -16.81 8.02
C LEU A 60 -10.14 -18.02 8.92
N MET A 61 -9.88 -19.24 8.42
CA MET A 61 -10.06 -20.48 9.19
C MET A 61 -9.11 -20.56 10.39
N GLU A 62 -7.88 -20.10 10.23
CA GLU A 62 -6.85 -20.08 11.29
C GLU A 62 -6.91 -18.85 12.20
N GLY A 63 -7.79 -17.87 11.92
CA GLY A 63 -7.83 -16.62 12.66
C GLY A 63 -6.57 -15.76 12.51
N TYR A 64 -5.87 -15.87 11.38
CA TYR A 64 -4.55 -15.27 11.15
C TYR A 64 -4.58 -14.02 10.25
N GLY A 65 -5.77 -13.52 9.93
CA GLY A 65 -5.95 -12.43 8.97
C GLY A 65 -5.28 -11.12 9.38
N GLU A 66 -5.36 -10.70 10.63
CA GLU A 66 -4.71 -9.46 11.11
C GLU A 66 -3.18 -9.46 10.95
N LYS A 67 -2.55 -10.64 10.90
CA LYS A 67 -1.11 -10.84 10.65
C LYS A 67 -0.79 -11.10 9.19
N THR A 68 -1.79 -11.03 8.29
CA THR A 68 -1.64 -11.36 6.87
C THR A 68 -1.90 -10.14 6.01
N THR A 69 -1.00 -9.91 5.06
CA THR A 69 -1.10 -8.91 4.00
C THR A 69 -1.10 -9.58 2.63
N ALA A 70 -2.01 -9.15 1.75
CA ALA A 70 -1.96 -9.44 0.32
C ALA A 70 -1.50 -8.18 -0.42
N SER A 71 -0.30 -8.25 -1.00
CA SER A 71 0.27 -7.15 -1.77
C SER A 71 -0.14 -7.24 -3.24
N HIS A 72 -0.29 -6.08 -3.90
CA HIS A 72 -0.70 -5.85 -5.29
C HIS A 72 -2.17 -6.15 -5.57
N THR A 73 -2.57 -7.39 -5.61
CA THR A 73 -3.91 -7.87 -5.97
C THR A 73 -4.50 -7.19 -7.23
N CYS A 74 -3.66 -6.98 -8.26
CA CYS A 74 -4.01 -6.24 -9.49
C CYS A 74 -5.16 -6.88 -10.24
N SER A 75 -5.21 -8.23 -10.29
CA SER A 75 -6.28 -8.98 -10.95
C SER A 75 -7.65 -8.67 -10.35
N PHE A 76 -7.70 -8.35 -9.05
CA PHE A 76 -8.92 -7.96 -8.34
C PHE A 76 -9.54 -6.67 -8.88
N GLY A 77 -8.69 -5.73 -9.35
CA GLY A 77 -9.12 -4.52 -10.06
C GLY A 77 -9.80 -4.81 -11.40
N SER A 78 -9.53 -5.98 -12.00
CA SER A 78 -10.11 -6.43 -13.27
C SER A 78 -11.25 -7.45 -13.10
N ALA A 79 -11.49 -7.92 -11.88
CA ALA A 79 -12.52 -8.90 -11.58
C ALA A 79 -13.95 -8.32 -11.73
N ASP A 80 -14.93 -9.18 -12.00
CA ASP A 80 -16.31 -8.78 -12.02
C ASP A 80 -16.84 -8.33 -10.65
N ASN A 81 -17.86 -7.50 -10.65
CA ASN A 81 -18.40 -6.91 -9.42
C ASN A 81 -18.99 -7.97 -8.47
N SER A 82 -19.65 -9.01 -9.00
CA SER A 82 -20.28 -10.03 -8.15
C SER A 82 -19.21 -10.77 -7.33
N TYR A 83 -18.10 -11.13 -7.98
CA TYR A 83 -16.95 -11.73 -7.29
C TYR A 83 -16.31 -10.76 -6.29
N ALA A 84 -16.03 -9.53 -6.73
CA ALA A 84 -15.33 -8.55 -5.91
C ALA A 84 -16.10 -8.21 -4.63
N PHE A 85 -17.41 -7.91 -4.71
CA PHE A 85 -18.20 -7.57 -3.53
C PHE A 85 -18.35 -8.76 -2.58
N ARG A 86 -18.52 -9.98 -3.10
CA ARG A 86 -18.53 -11.20 -2.27
C ARG A 86 -17.20 -11.35 -1.52
N MET A 87 -16.08 -11.14 -2.18
CA MET A 87 -14.77 -11.26 -1.56
C MET A 87 -14.51 -10.17 -0.52
N MET A 88 -14.92 -8.92 -0.76
CA MET A 88 -14.78 -7.85 0.24
C MET A 88 -15.51 -8.18 1.55
N ASP A 89 -16.66 -8.83 1.50
CA ASP A 89 -17.35 -9.31 2.71
C ASP A 89 -16.55 -10.38 3.46
N LEU A 90 -15.81 -11.21 2.75
CA LEU A 90 -14.92 -12.21 3.35
C LEU A 90 -13.64 -11.57 3.89
N PHE A 91 -13.06 -10.60 3.20
CA PHE A 91 -11.89 -9.84 3.66
C PHE A 91 -12.17 -9.08 4.97
N LYS A 92 -13.37 -8.50 5.11
CA LYS A 92 -13.80 -7.88 6.38
C LYS A 92 -13.86 -8.90 7.52
N LYS A 93 -14.30 -10.11 7.26
CA LYS A 93 -14.39 -11.17 8.28
C LYS A 93 -13.02 -11.69 8.70
N SER A 94 -12.10 -11.86 7.75
CA SER A 94 -10.72 -12.30 8.03
C SER A 94 -9.87 -11.20 8.66
N LYS A 95 -10.22 -9.93 8.41
CA LYS A 95 -9.45 -8.74 8.77
C LYS A 95 -8.06 -8.71 8.11
N MET A 96 -7.93 -9.32 6.93
CA MET A 96 -6.71 -9.22 6.13
C MET A 96 -6.38 -7.78 5.78
N ASN A 97 -5.08 -7.52 5.65
CA ASN A 97 -4.55 -6.26 5.17
C ASN A 97 -4.21 -6.34 3.68
N PHE A 98 -4.18 -5.20 3.02
CA PHE A 98 -3.82 -5.08 1.62
C PHE A 98 -2.78 -3.98 1.41
N ILE A 99 -1.92 -4.17 0.41
CA ILE A 99 -0.98 -3.17 -0.06
C ILE A 99 -1.15 -3.02 -1.57
N ALA A 100 -1.30 -1.79 -2.04
CA ALA A 100 -1.19 -1.45 -3.46
C ALA A 100 0.12 -0.70 -3.70
N CYS A 101 0.76 -0.97 -4.85
CA CYS A 101 2.00 -0.33 -5.28
C CYS A 101 1.74 0.53 -6.53
N PRO A 102 1.19 1.75 -6.37
CA PRO A 102 0.60 2.51 -7.49
C PRO A 102 1.54 2.72 -8.66
N THR A 103 2.78 3.13 -8.41
CA THR A 103 3.75 3.44 -9.48
C THR A 103 4.23 2.19 -10.18
N GLU A 104 4.53 1.14 -9.41
CA GLU A 104 4.95 -0.17 -9.93
C GLU A 104 3.86 -0.78 -10.80
N ASN A 105 2.66 -0.93 -10.22
CA ASN A 105 1.58 -1.62 -10.89
C ASN A 105 1.05 -0.86 -12.11
N ALA A 106 1.01 0.49 -12.08
CA ALA A 106 0.65 1.28 -13.26
C ALA A 106 1.65 1.12 -14.41
N TYR A 107 2.91 0.84 -14.10
CA TYR A 107 3.96 0.59 -15.10
C TYR A 107 3.94 -0.86 -15.61
N LEU A 108 3.77 -1.83 -14.72
CA LEU A 108 3.86 -3.25 -15.06
C LEU A 108 2.57 -3.82 -15.68
N GLN A 109 1.41 -3.35 -15.23
CA GLN A 109 0.12 -3.87 -15.67
C GLN A 109 -0.37 -3.21 -16.97
N GLY A 110 -1.32 -3.85 -17.65
CA GLY A 110 -1.96 -3.34 -18.87
C GLY A 110 -1.05 -3.29 -20.10
N ARG A 111 0.10 -3.96 -20.10
CA ARG A 111 1.05 -3.93 -21.24
C ARG A 111 0.50 -4.59 -22.48
N GLN A 112 -0.33 -5.62 -22.32
CA GLN A 112 -0.98 -6.34 -23.41
C GLN A 112 -2.36 -5.78 -23.76
N ASP A 113 -2.87 -4.81 -23.00
CA ASP A 113 -4.15 -4.18 -23.30
C ASP A 113 -4.05 -3.31 -24.56
N THR A 114 -5.11 -3.34 -25.35
CA THR A 114 -5.44 -2.30 -26.33
C THR A 114 -6.07 -1.10 -25.60
N TYR A 115 -6.55 -0.09 -26.30
CA TYR A 115 -7.22 1.03 -25.64
C TYR A 115 -8.72 0.71 -25.43
N PRO A 116 -9.32 1.10 -24.27
CA PRO A 116 -8.66 1.76 -23.12
C PRO A 116 -7.82 0.78 -22.29
N LYS A 117 -6.65 1.26 -21.82
CA LYS A 117 -5.79 0.46 -20.91
C LYS A 117 -6.33 0.51 -19.47
N ARG A 118 -6.19 -0.61 -18.75
CA ARG A 118 -6.49 -0.65 -17.30
C ARG A 118 -5.49 0.17 -16.51
N ARG A 119 -5.87 0.60 -15.30
CA ARG A 119 -4.99 1.37 -14.42
C ARG A 119 -3.97 0.53 -13.65
N GLY A 120 -4.16 -0.77 -13.61
CA GLY A 120 -3.24 -1.72 -13.00
C GLY A 120 -3.37 -1.89 -11.48
N LEU A 121 -4.22 -1.12 -10.80
CA LEU A 121 -4.42 -1.20 -9.35
C LEU A 121 -5.55 -2.15 -8.96
N THR A 122 -5.47 -2.66 -7.73
CA THR A 122 -6.60 -3.24 -7.02
C THR A 122 -7.70 -2.20 -6.74
N ARG A 123 -8.81 -2.62 -6.14
CA ARG A 123 -9.98 -1.76 -5.83
C ARG A 123 -9.79 -0.93 -4.56
N VAL A 124 -8.83 0.00 -4.59
CA VAL A 124 -8.43 0.81 -3.42
C VAL A 124 -9.62 1.55 -2.82
N LYS A 125 -10.37 2.29 -3.66
CA LYS A 125 -11.50 3.11 -3.21
C LYS A 125 -12.57 2.26 -2.52
N GLU A 126 -12.96 1.17 -3.13
CA GLU A 126 -13.97 0.27 -2.58
C GLU A 126 -13.50 -0.43 -1.30
N PHE A 127 -12.19 -0.72 -1.18
CA PHE A 127 -11.63 -1.24 0.08
C PHE A 127 -11.71 -0.22 1.20
N MET A 128 -11.38 1.05 0.94
CA MET A 128 -11.51 2.15 1.90
C MET A 128 -12.97 2.33 2.34
N GLU A 129 -13.92 2.38 1.39
CA GLU A 129 -15.35 2.50 1.65
C GLU A 129 -15.90 1.32 2.46
N ALA A 130 -15.38 0.11 2.23
CA ALA A 130 -15.74 -1.09 2.96
C ALA A 130 -15.09 -1.20 4.34
N GLY A 131 -14.16 -0.30 4.69
CA GLY A 131 -13.38 -0.36 5.95
C GLY A 131 -12.34 -1.47 5.99
N ILE A 132 -11.90 -1.96 4.82
CA ILE A 132 -10.80 -2.93 4.68
C ILE A 132 -9.48 -2.15 4.72
N ASN A 133 -8.53 -2.62 5.51
CA ASN A 133 -7.22 -1.96 5.61
C ASN A 133 -6.45 -2.11 4.29
N ILE A 134 -6.14 -0.98 3.67
CA ILE A 134 -5.30 -0.89 2.48
C ILE A 134 -4.25 0.20 2.67
N ALA A 135 -3.01 -0.09 2.32
CA ALA A 135 -1.89 0.86 2.34
C ALA A 135 -1.28 1.00 0.94
N PHE A 136 -0.51 2.06 0.75
CA PHE A 136 0.36 2.21 -0.42
C PHE A 136 1.81 1.92 -0.05
N ALA A 137 2.53 1.28 -0.98
CA ALA A 137 3.96 1.03 -0.88
C ALA A 137 4.70 1.39 -2.17
N GLN A 138 6.02 1.54 -2.06
CA GLN A 138 6.87 1.85 -3.20
C GLN A 138 7.15 0.61 -4.04
N ASP A 139 7.32 -0.55 -3.38
CA ASP A 139 7.84 -1.77 -3.97
C ASP A 139 9.30 -1.61 -4.43
N SER A 140 9.54 -1.51 -5.73
CA SER A 140 10.86 -1.40 -6.32
C SER A 140 11.51 -0.03 -6.11
N ILE A 141 12.81 -0.03 -5.76
CA ILE A 141 13.62 1.19 -5.61
C ILE A 141 14.86 1.05 -6.50
N ASN A 142 14.85 1.73 -7.65
CA ASN A 142 15.96 1.77 -8.61
C ASN A 142 16.45 0.36 -9.01
N ASP A 143 15.53 -0.49 -9.39
CA ASP A 143 15.76 -1.86 -9.80
C ASP A 143 15.22 -2.14 -11.22
N PRO A 144 15.44 -3.35 -11.81
CA PRO A 144 15.00 -3.65 -13.17
C PRO A 144 13.50 -3.64 -13.40
N TRP A 145 12.66 -3.84 -12.38
CA TRP A 145 11.20 -3.83 -12.51
C TRP A 145 10.66 -2.40 -12.55
N TYR A 146 11.15 -1.52 -11.67
CA TYR A 146 10.76 -0.12 -11.64
C TYR A 146 11.96 0.79 -11.31
N PRO A 147 12.71 1.26 -12.32
CA PRO A 147 13.94 2.03 -12.11
C PRO A 147 13.71 3.45 -11.55
N MET A 148 12.47 3.97 -11.58
CA MET A 148 12.13 5.32 -11.12
C MET A 148 11.81 5.41 -9.63
N GLY A 149 11.77 4.28 -8.93
CA GLY A 149 11.52 4.23 -7.49
C GLY A 149 12.63 4.89 -6.68
N ASN A 150 12.29 5.72 -5.72
CA ASN A 150 13.22 6.48 -4.89
C ASN A 150 12.88 6.48 -3.39
N GLY A 151 11.86 5.72 -2.98
CA GLY A 151 11.40 5.62 -1.60
C GLY A 151 10.65 6.85 -1.09
N ASN A 152 10.31 7.81 -1.94
CA ASN A 152 9.52 8.98 -1.54
C ASN A 152 8.03 8.63 -1.51
N MET A 153 7.49 8.37 -0.32
CA MET A 153 6.10 7.97 -0.13
C MET A 153 5.09 9.04 -0.54
N MET A 154 5.46 10.34 -0.56
CA MET A 154 4.58 11.39 -1.09
C MET A 154 4.36 11.25 -2.60
N ASN A 155 5.37 10.80 -3.35
CA ASN A 155 5.21 10.49 -4.79
C ASN A 155 4.29 9.29 -4.99
N ILE A 156 4.39 8.28 -4.13
CA ILE A 156 3.52 7.10 -4.17
C ILE A 156 2.08 7.48 -3.87
N LEU A 157 1.87 8.30 -2.84
CA LEU A 157 0.55 8.80 -2.48
C LEU A 157 -0.06 9.60 -3.63
N ASP A 158 0.67 10.57 -4.18
CA ASP A 158 0.18 11.39 -5.31
C ASP A 158 -0.26 10.54 -6.50
N ASN A 159 0.56 9.57 -6.91
CA ASN A 159 0.17 8.65 -7.99
C ASN A 159 -1.04 7.78 -7.60
N GLY A 160 -1.03 7.27 -6.37
CA GLY A 160 -2.09 6.40 -5.87
C GLY A 160 -3.46 7.06 -5.85
N ILE A 161 -3.57 8.28 -5.34
CA ILE A 161 -4.86 9.01 -5.27
C ILE A 161 -5.42 9.34 -6.66
N HIS A 162 -4.54 9.63 -7.64
CA HIS A 162 -4.95 9.83 -9.02
C HIS A 162 -5.46 8.55 -9.66
N LEU A 163 -4.74 7.44 -9.51
CA LEU A 163 -5.11 6.16 -10.10
C LEU A 163 -6.35 5.56 -9.43
N ALA A 164 -6.48 5.69 -8.12
CA ALA A 164 -7.63 5.20 -7.35
C ALA A 164 -8.85 6.13 -7.40
N GLN A 165 -8.69 7.38 -7.90
CA GLN A 165 -9.75 8.40 -7.99
C GLN A 165 -10.33 8.76 -6.60
N ILE A 166 -9.46 9.03 -5.64
CA ILE A 166 -9.79 9.40 -4.26
C ILE A 166 -9.25 10.82 -3.99
N MET A 167 -9.97 11.85 -4.40
CA MET A 167 -9.55 13.27 -4.26
C MET A 167 -10.69 14.18 -3.82
N SER A 168 -11.75 13.66 -3.21
CA SER A 168 -12.72 14.53 -2.54
C SER A 168 -12.09 15.18 -1.30
N PRO A 169 -12.60 16.31 -0.80
CA PRO A 169 -12.07 16.94 0.42
C PRO A 169 -12.02 15.98 1.60
N GLU A 170 -13.03 15.15 1.77
CA GLU A 170 -13.14 14.18 2.87
C GLU A 170 -12.15 13.00 2.71
N GLU A 171 -11.83 12.63 1.47
CA GLU A 171 -10.84 11.59 1.16
C GLU A 171 -9.43 12.11 1.45
N ILE A 172 -9.07 13.29 0.93
CA ILE A 172 -7.74 13.90 1.08
C ILE A 172 -7.32 14.07 2.55
N GLU A 173 -8.26 14.39 3.43
CA GLU A 173 -7.97 14.46 4.87
C GLU A 173 -7.46 13.15 5.46
N LYS A 174 -7.83 12.00 4.85
CA LYS A 174 -7.49 10.64 5.28
C LYS A 174 -6.43 9.97 4.44
N ASP A 175 -6.08 10.52 3.27
CA ASP A 175 -5.20 9.84 2.32
C ASP A 175 -3.78 9.65 2.85
N LEU A 176 -3.31 10.51 3.76
CA LEU A 176 -2.04 10.29 4.44
C LEU A 176 -2.00 8.98 5.24
N ASP A 177 -3.15 8.47 5.67
CA ASP A 177 -3.23 7.20 6.37
C ASP A 177 -2.80 6.02 5.48
N LEU A 178 -2.97 6.14 4.16
CA LEU A 178 -2.55 5.12 3.19
C LEU A 178 -1.03 4.86 3.20
N ILE A 179 -0.23 5.86 3.58
CA ILE A 179 1.24 5.75 3.66
C ILE A 179 1.76 5.82 5.10
N THR A 180 0.88 5.81 6.10
CA THR A 180 1.22 5.93 7.52
C THR A 180 0.51 4.87 8.36
N TYR A 181 -0.65 5.18 8.95
CA TYR A 181 -1.36 4.29 9.88
C TYR A 181 -1.78 2.96 9.25
N ASN A 182 -2.19 2.95 7.99
CA ASN A 182 -2.58 1.71 7.31
C ASN A 182 -1.36 0.81 7.07
N GLY A 183 -0.21 1.39 6.72
CA GLY A 183 1.06 0.67 6.63
C GLY A 183 1.49 0.08 7.98
N ALA A 184 1.30 0.82 9.07
CA ALA A 184 1.59 0.32 10.42
C ALA A 184 0.74 -0.90 10.79
N ARG A 185 -0.53 -0.96 10.34
CA ARG A 185 -1.39 -2.16 10.49
C ARG A 185 -0.86 -3.33 9.67
N CYS A 186 -0.45 -3.11 8.42
CA CYS A 186 0.17 -4.17 7.60
C CYS A 186 1.42 -4.75 8.27
N MET A 187 2.23 -3.91 8.92
CA MET A 187 3.42 -4.32 9.67
C MET A 187 3.12 -4.82 11.09
N HIS A 188 1.85 -4.84 11.51
CA HIS A 188 1.40 -5.25 12.84
C HIS A 188 2.10 -4.49 13.99
N ILE A 189 2.34 -3.19 13.80
CA ILE A 189 2.97 -2.28 14.77
C ILE A 189 2.07 -1.09 15.17
N GLN A 190 0.78 -1.14 14.85
CA GLN A 190 -0.17 -0.05 15.08
C GLN A 190 -0.21 0.44 16.53
N ASP A 191 0.02 -0.45 17.48
CA ASP A 191 0.02 -0.12 18.92
C ASP A 191 1.22 0.75 19.33
N LYS A 192 2.31 0.67 18.57
CA LYS A 192 3.55 1.44 18.79
C LYS A 192 3.69 2.64 17.84
N TYR A 193 2.83 2.73 16.82
CA TYR A 193 2.88 3.75 15.78
C TYR A 193 1.94 4.92 16.09
N GLY A 194 2.37 6.13 15.71
CA GLY A 194 1.59 7.36 15.80
C GLY A 194 2.14 8.38 16.79
N LEU A 195 1.55 9.57 16.77
CA LEU A 195 1.92 10.70 17.63
C LEU A 195 1.09 10.66 18.91
N ASP A 196 1.65 10.07 19.94
CA ASP A 196 1.03 9.95 21.28
C ASP A 196 2.14 10.02 22.35
N ALA A 197 1.84 10.60 23.51
CA ALA A 197 2.80 10.76 24.60
C ALA A 197 3.35 9.42 25.16
N SER A 198 2.64 8.32 24.93
CA SER A 198 3.05 6.98 25.36
C SER A 198 3.92 6.23 24.33
N LYS A 199 4.16 6.83 23.16
CA LYS A 199 4.88 6.19 22.06
C LYS A 199 6.23 6.80 21.81
N ASP A 200 7.12 6.04 21.18
CA ASP A 200 8.42 6.55 20.73
C ASP A 200 8.25 7.76 19.83
N ALA A 201 9.08 8.78 20.01
CA ALA A 201 9.08 9.97 19.14
C ALA A 201 9.67 9.64 17.76
N ASN A 202 8.84 9.02 16.91
CA ASN A 202 9.14 8.70 15.52
C ASN A 202 8.19 9.52 14.63
N PHE A 203 8.70 10.55 13.97
CA PHE A 203 7.89 11.40 13.11
C PHE A 203 8.72 12.11 12.03
N ILE A 204 8.03 12.60 11.02
CA ILE A 204 8.58 13.52 10.02
C ILE A 204 7.85 14.87 10.13
N VAL A 205 8.53 15.93 9.72
CA VAL A 205 7.96 17.27 9.53
C VAL A 205 7.94 17.56 8.05
N LEU A 206 6.75 17.85 7.53
CA LEU A 206 6.52 18.21 6.13
C LEU A 206 6.38 19.75 6.00
N ASP A 207 6.70 20.26 4.82
CA ASP A 207 6.62 21.69 4.48
C ASP A 207 5.21 22.05 3.99
N GLY A 208 4.28 22.30 4.92
CA GLY A 208 2.90 22.67 4.61
C GLY A 208 2.01 22.73 5.83
N ASP A 209 0.88 23.42 5.71
CA ASP A 209 -0.01 23.77 6.83
C ASP A 209 -1.21 22.81 6.99
N SER A 210 -1.47 21.96 5.99
CA SER A 210 -2.59 21.02 5.99
C SER A 210 -2.27 19.74 5.23
N SER A 211 -3.07 18.68 5.42
CA SER A 211 -2.98 17.45 4.61
C SER A 211 -3.11 17.75 3.12
N PHE A 212 -4.04 18.63 2.76
CA PHE A 212 -4.23 19.06 1.38
C PHE A 212 -2.97 19.71 0.79
N ASP A 213 -2.35 20.64 1.53
CA ASP A 213 -1.16 21.35 1.04
C ASP A 213 0.03 20.44 0.89
N VAL A 214 0.28 19.56 1.88
CA VAL A 214 1.43 18.63 1.81
C VAL A 214 1.28 17.61 0.70
N ILE A 215 0.07 17.12 0.41
CA ILE A 215 -0.19 16.21 -0.68
C ILE A 215 -0.08 16.94 -2.03
N ARG A 216 -0.81 18.04 -2.20
CA ARG A 216 -0.84 18.83 -3.44
C ARG A 216 0.55 19.29 -3.87
N ASN A 217 1.34 19.75 -2.93
CA ASN A 217 2.68 20.27 -3.20
C ASN A 217 3.77 19.20 -3.19
N ARG A 218 3.41 17.91 -2.91
CA ARG A 218 4.38 16.82 -2.70
C ARG A 218 5.46 17.29 -1.73
N ALA A 219 5.01 17.82 -0.59
CA ALA A 219 5.81 18.58 0.34
C ALA A 219 7.09 17.82 0.74
N PRO A 220 8.23 18.50 0.72
CA PRO A 220 9.48 17.88 1.12
C PRO A 220 9.51 17.65 2.63
N VAL A 221 10.22 16.58 3.05
CA VAL A 221 10.50 16.33 4.46
C VAL A 221 11.53 17.34 4.96
N LEU A 222 11.15 18.19 5.91
CA LEU A 222 12.04 19.16 6.55
C LEU A 222 12.86 18.57 7.69
N ALA A 223 12.29 17.58 8.40
CA ALA A 223 13.00 16.87 9.43
C ALA A 223 12.49 15.42 9.55
N SER A 224 13.38 14.51 9.90
CA SER A 224 13.04 13.16 10.30
C SER A 224 13.60 12.90 11.69
N VAL A 225 12.73 12.38 12.58
CA VAL A 225 13.06 12.07 13.97
C VAL A 225 12.77 10.59 14.22
N ARG A 226 13.71 9.90 14.86
CA ARG A 226 13.54 8.51 15.29
C ARG A 226 13.99 8.36 16.74
N LYS A 227 13.10 7.87 17.58
CA LYS A 227 13.34 7.71 19.04
C LYS A 227 13.83 9.01 19.71
N GLY A 228 13.28 10.16 19.27
CA GLY A 228 13.63 11.47 19.80
C GLY A 228 14.89 12.09 19.21
N GLU A 229 15.63 11.41 18.36
CA GLU A 229 16.85 11.91 17.73
C GLU A 229 16.63 12.28 16.25
N TYR A 230 17.22 13.38 15.81
CA TYR A 230 17.16 13.77 14.41
C TYR A 230 18.03 12.86 13.55
N LEU A 231 17.40 12.26 12.52
CA LEU A 231 18.14 11.59 11.46
C LEU A 231 18.66 12.61 10.43
N PHE A 232 17.86 13.62 10.11
CA PHE A 232 18.29 14.77 9.32
C PHE A 232 17.37 15.98 9.56
N LYS A 233 17.86 17.15 9.15
CA LYS A 233 17.12 18.40 9.01
C LYS A 233 17.44 19.04 7.67
N ARG A 234 16.46 19.71 7.10
CA ARG A 234 16.56 20.46 5.85
C ARG A 234 15.93 21.85 6.08
N LYS A 235 16.49 22.90 5.46
CA LYS A 235 15.83 24.20 5.41
C LYS A 235 14.71 24.19 4.38
N PRO A 236 13.60 24.91 4.59
CA PRO A 236 12.63 25.20 3.55
C PRO A 236 13.31 25.83 2.33
N VAL A 237 12.71 25.63 1.17
CA VAL A 237 13.20 26.31 -0.05
C VAL A 237 12.74 27.77 0.01
N GLU A 238 13.68 28.70 -0.09
CA GLU A 238 13.41 30.12 -0.21
C GLU A 238 13.45 30.52 -1.66
N TYR A 239 12.48 31.32 -2.11
CA TYR A 239 12.41 31.87 -3.44
C TYR A 239 12.59 33.38 -3.37
N GLU A 240 13.52 33.92 -4.11
CA GLU A 240 13.63 35.36 -4.38
C GLU A 240 12.85 35.67 -5.66
N VAL A 241 11.74 36.39 -5.51
CA VAL A 241 10.91 36.79 -6.65
C VAL A 241 11.33 38.16 -7.11
N ALA A 242 11.99 38.21 -8.25
CA ALA A 242 12.51 39.49 -8.83
C ALA A 242 11.42 40.37 -9.48
N LEU A 243 10.19 39.84 -9.67
CA LEU A 243 9.10 40.54 -10.34
C LEU A 243 7.93 40.70 -9.37
N ASP A 244 7.64 41.95 -8.97
CA ASP A 244 6.41 42.28 -8.26
C ASP A 244 5.26 42.41 -9.26
N LEU A 245 4.43 41.39 -9.35
CA LEU A 245 3.24 41.37 -10.22
C LEU A 245 2.03 42.06 -9.56
N GLY A 246 2.15 42.59 -8.34
CA GLY A 246 1.04 43.19 -7.59
C GLY A 246 -0.09 42.20 -7.26
N ILE A 247 0.14 40.90 -7.39
CA ILE A 247 -0.84 39.86 -7.07
C ILE A 247 -0.75 39.57 -5.56
N LYS A 248 -1.79 39.94 -4.84
CA LYS A 248 -1.96 39.50 -3.44
C LYS A 248 -2.70 38.17 -3.46
N TYR A 249 -2.08 37.13 -2.92
CA TYR A 249 -2.70 35.84 -2.66
C TYR A 249 -3.53 35.86 -1.38
#